data_3e194030b1351a45f1b5409ca24fbf55
#
_entry.id   3e194030b1351a45f1b5409ca24fbf55
#
_cell.length_a   1.000
_cell.length_b   1.000
_cell.length_c   1.000
_cell.angle_alpha   90.00
_cell.angle_beta   90.00
_cell.angle_gamma   90.00
#
_symmetry.space_group_name_H-M   'P 1'
#
loop_
_entity.id
_entity.type
_entity.pdbx_description
1 polymer ?
#
loop_
_entity_poly.entity_id
_entity_poly.type
_entity_poly.pdbx_seq_one_letter_code
_entity_poly.pdbx_strand_id
1 'polypeptide(L)'
;MRSPAWKNLPPTARALYAELGKHYHGYNNGKIGYSVREAAEDLNIAEDTAWRHFGILTERGFIEPVKKGAFSLKERHSTEWRMTEFTCDVTGKPPTKDFMRWQPAPKIQNTVLKFPTDGPNNRTSTVLINGPADETPPPTVPKLGTVK
;
A
#
# COMPACT_ATOMS: atom_id res chain seq x y z
N MET A 1 -7.19 -13.05 -15.30
CA MET A 1 -6.60 -12.72 -14.01
C MET A 1 -7.35 -13.43 -12.87
N ARG A 2 -6.77 -14.48 -12.27
CA ARG A 2 -7.42 -15.31 -11.23
C ARG A 2 -6.64 -15.35 -9.91
N SER A 3 -5.59 -14.51 -9.75
CA SER A 3 -4.78 -14.50 -8.53
C SER A 3 -5.58 -14.03 -7.30
N PRO A 4 -5.23 -14.48 -6.08
CA PRO A 4 -5.83 -13.99 -4.85
C PRO A 4 -5.73 -12.46 -4.71
N ALA A 5 -4.58 -11.89 -5.12
CA ALA A 5 -4.38 -10.45 -5.14
C ALA A 5 -5.43 -9.74 -6.00
N TRP A 6 -5.69 -10.23 -7.22
CA TRP A 6 -6.68 -9.63 -8.11
C TRP A 6 -8.09 -9.69 -7.55
N LYS A 7 -8.50 -10.84 -7.00
CA LYS A 7 -9.83 -11.00 -6.40
C LYS A 7 -10.06 -10.03 -5.24
N ASN A 8 -9.00 -9.71 -4.52
CA ASN A 8 -9.06 -8.80 -3.36
C ASN A 8 -8.89 -7.31 -3.72
N LEU A 9 -8.59 -6.97 -4.99
CA LEU A 9 -8.47 -5.57 -5.42
C LEU A 9 -9.83 -4.86 -5.36
N PRO A 10 -9.87 -3.62 -4.82
CA PRO A 10 -11.01 -2.74 -4.98
C PRO A 10 -11.32 -2.48 -6.48
N PRO A 11 -12.59 -2.27 -6.85
CA PRO A 11 -12.95 -1.98 -8.25
C PRO A 11 -12.18 -0.81 -8.86
N THR A 12 -12.00 0.27 -8.10
CA THR A 12 -11.23 1.45 -8.54
C THR A 12 -9.75 1.13 -8.79
N ALA A 13 -9.13 0.27 -7.97
CA ALA A 13 -7.75 -0.15 -8.21
C ALA A 13 -7.63 -1.01 -9.49
N ARG A 14 -8.65 -1.81 -9.80
CA ARG A 14 -8.69 -2.56 -11.07
C ARG A 14 -8.83 -1.63 -12.27
N ALA A 15 -9.68 -0.60 -12.15
CA ALA A 15 -9.83 0.43 -13.18
C ALA A 15 -8.50 1.17 -13.38
N LEU A 16 -7.85 1.60 -12.29
CA LEU A 16 -6.54 2.26 -12.35
C LEU A 16 -5.47 1.38 -13.05
N TYR A 17 -5.45 0.08 -12.75
CA TYR A 17 -4.54 -0.85 -13.42
C TYR A 17 -4.83 -0.99 -14.92
N ALA A 18 -6.10 -0.96 -15.31
CA ALA A 18 -6.51 -1.00 -16.70
C ALA A 18 -6.13 0.30 -17.45
N GLU A 19 -6.31 1.47 -16.82
CA GLU A 19 -5.88 2.76 -17.39
C GLU A 19 -4.36 2.79 -17.58
N LEU A 20 -3.59 2.39 -16.53
CA LEU A 20 -2.14 2.27 -16.65
C LEU A 20 -1.73 1.34 -17.81
N GLY A 21 -2.49 0.26 -18.03
CA GLY A 21 -2.27 -0.67 -19.12
C GLY A 21 -2.43 -0.04 -20.52
N LYS A 22 -3.25 1.02 -20.66
CA LYS A 22 -3.39 1.76 -21.95
C LYS A 22 -2.13 2.53 -22.32
N HIS A 23 -1.34 2.95 -21.33
CA HIS A 23 -0.06 3.62 -21.52
C HIS A 23 1.09 2.67 -21.85
N TYR A 24 0.85 1.36 -21.76
CA TYR A 24 1.83 0.34 -22.15
C TYR A 24 1.73 0.02 -23.64
N HIS A 25 2.82 0.25 -24.38
CA HIS A 25 2.89 0.08 -25.83
C HIS A 25 3.67 -1.16 -26.29
N GLY A 26 3.98 -2.08 -25.35
CA GLY A 26 4.70 -3.31 -25.66
C GLY A 26 6.23 -3.22 -25.50
N TYR A 27 6.81 -2.03 -25.38
CA TYR A 27 8.26 -1.79 -25.31
C TYR A 27 8.65 -0.63 -24.36
N ASN A 28 7.73 -0.15 -23.54
CA ASN A 28 7.99 0.95 -22.59
C ASN A 28 7.77 0.57 -21.13
N ASN A 29 7.78 -0.73 -20.80
CA ASN A 29 7.63 -1.17 -19.42
C ASN A 29 8.84 -0.74 -18.57
N GLY A 30 8.58 0.04 -17.54
CA GLY A 30 9.61 0.71 -16.73
C GLY A 30 9.77 2.20 -17.07
N LYS A 31 9.13 2.69 -18.13
CA LYS A 31 9.00 4.10 -18.49
C LYS A 31 7.54 4.49 -18.72
N ILE A 32 6.61 3.78 -18.12
CA ILE A 32 5.19 4.12 -18.20
C ILE A 32 4.97 5.33 -17.29
N GLY A 33 4.96 6.52 -17.88
CA GLY A 33 4.66 7.76 -17.16
C GLY A 33 3.17 7.84 -16.88
N TYR A 34 2.78 7.86 -15.60
CA TYR A 34 1.39 8.06 -15.19
C TYR A 34 1.35 8.69 -13.81
N SER A 35 0.82 9.90 -13.76
CA SER A 35 0.77 10.68 -12.52
C SER A 35 -0.51 10.39 -11.72
N VAL A 36 -0.48 10.69 -10.43
CA VAL A 36 -1.66 10.59 -9.56
C VAL A 36 -2.78 11.52 -10.04
N ARG A 37 -2.42 12.73 -10.48
CA ARG A 37 -3.36 13.72 -10.98
C ARG A 37 -4.04 13.24 -12.27
N GLU A 38 -3.27 12.76 -13.23
CA GLU A 38 -3.77 12.20 -14.49
C GLU A 38 -4.73 11.03 -14.22
N ALA A 39 -4.35 10.11 -13.34
CA ALA A 39 -5.19 9.01 -12.92
C ALA A 39 -6.49 9.46 -12.22
N ALA A 40 -6.44 10.53 -11.45
CA ALA A 40 -7.62 11.11 -10.81
C ALA A 40 -8.58 11.72 -11.84
N GLU A 41 -8.04 12.41 -12.84
CA GLU A 41 -8.80 12.98 -13.96
C GLU A 41 -9.45 11.88 -14.82
N ASP A 42 -8.67 10.87 -15.24
CA ASP A 42 -9.14 9.77 -16.09
C ASP A 42 -10.24 8.92 -15.44
N LEU A 43 -10.14 8.71 -14.13
CA LEU A 43 -11.09 7.90 -13.37
C LEU A 43 -12.20 8.72 -12.71
N ASN A 44 -12.17 10.05 -12.84
CA ASN A 44 -13.07 10.97 -12.15
C ASN A 44 -13.17 10.72 -10.63
N ILE A 45 -12.02 10.64 -9.98
CA ILE A 45 -11.87 10.42 -8.53
C ILE A 45 -10.96 11.48 -7.92
N ALA A 46 -10.99 11.61 -6.59
CA ALA A 46 -10.05 12.49 -5.87
C ALA A 46 -8.60 11.99 -5.98
N GLU A 47 -7.63 12.90 -6.07
CA GLU A 47 -6.19 12.58 -6.14
C GLU A 47 -5.72 11.69 -4.97
N ASP A 48 -6.22 11.96 -3.76
CA ASP A 48 -5.93 11.14 -2.57
C ASP A 48 -6.41 9.68 -2.75
N THR A 49 -7.56 9.49 -3.40
CA THR A 49 -8.07 8.16 -3.75
C THR A 49 -7.18 7.49 -4.79
N ALA A 50 -6.79 8.21 -5.84
CA ALA A 50 -5.88 7.69 -6.86
C ALA A 50 -4.53 7.28 -6.22
N TRP A 51 -3.95 8.13 -5.38
CA TRP A 51 -2.70 7.86 -4.67
C TRP A 51 -2.79 6.59 -3.81
N ARG A 52 -3.86 6.41 -3.04
CA ARG A 52 -4.10 5.18 -2.26
C ARG A 52 -4.18 3.95 -3.14
N HIS A 53 -4.81 4.04 -4.30
CA HIS A 53 -4.93 2.88 -5.20
C HIS A 53 -3.62 2.54 -5.90
N PHE A 54 -2.75 3.51 -6.21
CA PHE A 54 -1.36 3.24 -6.60
C PHE A 54 -0.61 2.48 -5.50
N GLY A 55 -0.77 2.88 -4.24
CA GLY A 55 -0.21 2.18 -3.09
C GLY A 55 -0.69 0.73 -3.00
N ILE A 56 -1.99 0.48 -3.13
CA ILE A 56 -2.59 -0.86 -3.11
C ILE A 56 -2.04 -1.73 -4.25
N LEU A 57 -1.91 -1.20 -5.46
CA LEU A 57 -1.37 -1.94 -6.61
C LEU A 57 0.11 -2.30 -6.40
N THR A 58 0.88 -1.38 -5.82
CA THR A 58 2.30 -1.60 -5.49
C THR A 58 2.45 -2.63 -4.38
N GLU A 59 1.71 -2.51 -3.28
CA GLU A 59 1.72 -3.45 -2.15
C GLU A 59 1.38 -4.88 -2.59
N ARG A 60 0.42 -5.01 -3.50
CA ARG A 60 0.00 -6.31 -4.01
C ARG A 60 0.86 -6.83 -5.17
N GLY A 61 1.89 -6.09 -5.54
CA GLY A 61 2.89 -6.51 -6.52
C GLY A 61 2.40 -6.51 -7.97
N PHE A 62 1.44 -5.66 -8.34
CA PHE A 62 1.02 -5.48 -9.73
C PHE A 62 1.91 -4.50 -10.48
N ILE A 63 2.38 -3.45 -9.78
CA ILE A 63 3.21 -2.40 -10.33
C ILE A 63 4.38 -2.09 -9.40
N GLU A 64 5.46 -1.56 -9.96
CA GLU A 64 6.61 -1.02 -9.23
C GLU A 64 6.95 0.37 -9.75
N PRO A 65 7.25 1.35 -8.87
CA PRO A 65 7.81 2.61 -9.30
C PRO A 65 9.28 2.42 -9.64
N VAL A 66 9.67 2.70 -10.89
CA VAL A 66 11.07 2.63 -11.35
C VAL A 66 11.76 3.96 -11.09
N LYS A 67 11.09 5.06 -11.40
CA LYS A 67 11.55 6.41 -11.11
C LYS A 67 10.42 7.17 -10.44
N LYS A 68 10.69 7.67 -9.22
CA LYS A 68 9.71 8.50 -8.52
C LYS A 68 9.60 9.85 -9.20
N GLY A 69 8.39 10.35 -9.36
CA GLY A 69 8.14 11.70 -9.84
C GLY A 69 8.87 12.72 -8.97
N ALA A 70 9.43 13.74 -9.58
CA ALA A 70 10.04 14.85 -8.88
C ALA A 70 9.27 16.13 -9.19
N PHE A 71 9.00 16.90 -8.14
CA PHE A 71 8.46 18.23 -8.24
C PHE A 71 9.57 19.23 -7.93
N SER A 72 10.46 19.43 -8.89
CA SER A 72 11.50 20.46 -8.81
C SER A 72 11.17 21.60 -9.78
N LEU A 73 11.61 22.82 -9.45
CA LEU A 73 11.44 23.99 -10.32
C LEU A 73 12.03 23.78 -11.74
N LYS A 74 13.00 22.86 -11.88
CA LYS A 74 13.70 22.59 -13.14
C LYS A 74 13.17 21.35 -13.89
N GLU A 75 12.60 20.38 -13.19
CA GLU A 75 12.18 19.12 -13.79
C GLU A 75 10.83 18.68 -13.21
N ARG A 76 9.81 18.67 -14.06
CA ARG A 76 8.50 18.10 -13.77
C ARG A 76 8.37 16.80 -14.54
N HIS A 77 8.49 15.67 -13.88
CA HIS A 77 8.21 14.38 -14.49
C HIS A 77 7.29 13.56 -13.60
N SER A 78 6.36 12.85 -14.24
CA SER A 78 5.49 11.89 -13.60
C SER A 78 6.30 10.71 -13.05
N THR A 79 5.72 9.96 -12.12
CA THR A 79 6.29 8.68 -11.71
C THR A 79 6.29 7.73 -12.91
N GLU A 80 7.44 7.10 -13.14
CA GLU A 80 7.58 6.06 -14.16
C GLU A 80 7.32 4.69 -13.51
N TRP A 81 6.38 3.96 -14.09
CA TRP A 81 5.92 2.68 -13.56
C TRP A 81 6.41 1.52 -14.41
N ARG A 82 6.54 0.38 -13.75
CA ARG A 82 6.72 -0.94 -14.35
C ARG A 82 5.56 -1.82 -13.94
N MET A 83 4.98 -2.53 -14.91
CA MET A 83 4.04 -3.62 -14.67
C MET A 83 4.83 -4.91 -14.42
N THR A 84 4.57 -5.59 -13.31
CA THR A 84 5.31 -6.81 -12.92
C THR A 84 4.96 -8.04 -13.78
N GLU A 85 3.88 -7.94 -14.54
CA GLU A 85 3.42 -8.98 -15.47
C GLU A 85 4.34 -9.15 -16.69
N PHE A 86 5.02 -8.06 -17.09
CA PHE A 86 5.87 -8.01 -18.26
C PHE A 86 7.34 -7.81 -17.92
N THR A 87 8.22 -8.14 -18.87
CA THR A 87 9.66 -7.81 -18.78
C THR A 87 9.82 -6.29 -18.72
N CYS A 88 10.77 -5.82 -17.93
CA CYS A 88 11.12 -4.40 -17.87
C CYS A 88 12.02 -4.05 -19.07
N ASP A 89 11.55 -3.16 -19.93
CA ASP A 89 12.28 -2.76 -21.14
C ASP A 89 13.48 -1.84 -20.84
N VAL A 90 13.47 -1.21 -19.65
CA VAL A 90 14.57 -0.32 -19.21
C VAL A 90 15.73 -1.09 -18.60
N THR A 91 15.42 -2.06 -17.75
CA THR A 91 16.43 -2.78 -16.94
C THR A 91 16.66 -4.22 -17.39
N GLY A 92 15.87 -4.72 -18.33
CA GLY A 92 15.89 -6.12 -18.76
C GLY A 92 15.42 -7.12 -17.69
N LYS A 93 14.90 -6.64 -16.54
CA LYS A 93 14.42 -7.54 -15.48
C LYS A 93 13.24 -8.37 -15.97
N PRO A 94 13.25 -9.70 -15.72
CA PRO A 94 12.16 -10.58 -16.10
C PRO A 94 10.87 -10.23 -15.33
N PRO A 95 9.70 -10.74 -15.78
CA PRO A 95 8.43 -10.58 -15.08
C PRO A 95 8.50 -11.21 -13.69
N THR A 96 8.30 -10.45 -12.64
CA THR A 96 8.33 -10.96 -11.26
C THR A 96 7.02 -11.59 -10.85
N LYS A 97 5.90 -11.12 -11.39
CA LYS A 97 4.52 -11.57 -11.10
C LYS A 97 4.23 -11.72 -9.61
N ASP A 98 4.72 -10.75 -8.80
CA ASP A 98 4.63 -10.81 -7.34
C ASP A 98 3.19 -10.90 -6.85
N PHE A 99 2.23 -10.35 -7.60
CA PHE A 99 0.80 -10.48 -7.33
C PHE A 99 0.29 -11.93 -7.28
N MET A 100 1.02 -12.89 -7.84
CA MET A 100 0.63 -14.31 -7.78
C MET A 100 0.97 -14.93 -6.42
N ARG A 101 2.00 -14.41 -5.75
CA ARG A 101 2.48 -14.87 -4.44
C ARG A 101 1.83 -14.11 -3.28
N TRP A 102 1.19 -12.98 -3.58
CA TRP A 102 0.54 -12.17 -2.57
C TRP A 102 -0.62 -12.92 -1.90
N GLN A 103 -0.67 -12.83 -0.59
CA GLN A 103 -1.77 -13.35 0.20
C GLN A 103 -2.32 -12.23 1.10
N PRO A 104 -3.65 -12.19 1.32
CA PRO A 104 -4.22 -11.22 2.26
C PRO A 104 -3.64 -11.50 3.65
N ALA A 105 -3.28 -10.44 4.37
CA ALA A 105 -2.93 -10.57 5.77
C ALA A 105 -4.04 -11.32 6.51
N PRO A 106 -3.71 -12.24 7.42
CA PRO A 106 -4.71 -12.95 8.21
C PRO A 106 -5.57 -11.90 8.91
N LYS A 107 -6.89 -11.96 8.70
CA LYS A 107 -7.81 -11.14 9.48
C LYS A 107 -7.61 -11.52 10.93
N ILE A 108 -7.05 -10.62 11.72
CA ILE A 108 -7.05 -10.75 13.17
C ILE A 108 -8.52 -10.76 13.55
N GLN A 109 -9.07 -11.95 13.80
CA GLN A 109 -10.37 -12.06 14.42
C GLN A 109 -10.17 -11.51 15.82
N ASN A 110 -10.75 -10.34 16.09
CA ASN A 110 -10.86 -9.84 17.44
C ASN A 110 -11.66 -10.89 18.22
N THR A 111 -10.95 -11.81 18.85
CA THR A 111 -11.54 -12.77 19.76
C THR A 111 -12.01 -11.98 20.97
N VAL A 112 -13.29 -11.67 20.99
CA VAL A 112 -13.93 -11.10 22.18
C VAL A 112 -13.88 -12.18 23.25
N LEU A 113 -12.90 -12.10 24.14
CA LEU A 113 -12.85 -12.93 25.33
C LEU A 113 -14.05 -12.51 26.21
N LYS A 114 -15.09 -13.32 26.20
CA LYS A 114 -16.18 -13.19 27.17
C LYS A 114 -15.68 -13.67 28.51
N PHE A 115 -15.37 -12.75 29.41
CA PHE A 115 -15.13 -13.10 30.80
C PHE A 115 -16.47 -13.39 31.47
N PRO A 116 -16.66 -14.52 32.18
CA PRO A 116 -17.83 -14.73 32.99
C PRO A 116 -17.82 -13.71 34.14
N THR A 117 -18.77 -12.81 34.11
CA THR A 117 -19.00 -11.89 35.23
C THR A 117 -19.97 -12.57 36.20
N ASP A 118 -19.44 -13.21 37.23
CA ASP A 118 -20.25 -13.60 38.38
C ASP A 118 -20.54 -12.37 39.23
N GLY A 119 -21.67 -11.73 38.97
CA GLY A 119 -22.15 -10.63 39.79
C GLY A 119 -23.50 -10.11 39.31
N PRO A 120 -24.39 -9.63 40.23
CA PRO A 120 -25.79 -9.33 39.92
C PRO A 120 -26.03 -8.02 39.17
N ASN A 121 -25.05 -7.39 38.55
CA ASN A 121 -25.22 -6.17 37.76
C ASN A 121 -24.64 -6.32 36.36
N ASN A 122 -25.56 -6.51 35.43
CA ASN A 122 -25.38 -6.74 34.01
C ASN A 122 -24.89 -5.45 33.29
N ARG A 123 -23.57 -5.19 33.31
CA ARG A 123 -22.92 -4.23 32.42
C ARG A 123 -21.82 -4.92 31.66
N THR A 124 -22.06 -5.20 30.40
CA THR A 124 -21.08 -5.76 29.47
C THR A 124 -20.03 -4.71 29.17
N SER A 125 -18.84 -4.81 29.75
CA SER A 125 -17.70 -3.98 29.38
C SER A 125 -16.97 -4.65 28.24
N THR A 126 -17.05 -4.06 27.05
CA THR A 126 -16.27 -4.48 25.89
C THR A 126 -14.88 -3.84 25.98
N VAL A 127 -13.87 -4.63 26.31
CA VAL A 127 -12.46 -4.21 26.25
C VAL A 127 -11.90 -4.62 24.90
N LEU A 128 -11.54 -3.63 24.08
CA LEU A 128 -10.80 -3.85 22.85
C LEU A 128 -9.32 -4.02 23.21
N ILE A 129 -8.79 -5.24 23.10
CA ILE A 129 -7.35 -5.48 23.25
C ILE A 129 -6.74 -5.29 21.86
N ASN A 130 -6.10 -4.13 21.65
CA ASN A 130 -5.18 -3.97 20.54
C ASN A 130 -3.97 -4.86 20.80
N GLY A 131 -3.50 -5.59 19.76
CA GLY A 131 -2.33 -6.47 19.85
C GLY A 131 -1.07 -5.76 20.34
N PRO A 132 0.03 -6.49 20.58
CA PRO A 132 1.16 -6.00 21.38
C PRO A 132 1.71 -4.72 20.77
N ALA A 133 1.58 -3.64 21.55
CA ALA A 133 2.38 -2.46 21.34
C ALA A 133 3.84 -2.84 21.64
N ASP A 134 4.69 -2.58 20.66
CA ASP A 134 6.14 -2.70 20.79
C ASP A 134 6.57 -1.76 21.94
N GLU A 135 6.84 -2.32 23.10
CA GLU A 135 7.35 -1.59 24.25
C GLU A 135 8.83 -1.26 24.00
N THR A 136 9.08 -0.17 23.30
CA THR A 136 10.37 0.50 23.39
C THR A 136 10.41 1.26 24.72
N PRO A 137 11.31 0.91 25.66
CA PRO A 137 11.42 1.65 26.91
C PRO A 137 11.90 3.09 26.62
N PRO A 138 11.40 4.09 27.36
CA PRO A 138 11.81 5.47 27.14
C PRO A 138 13.31 5.65 27.45
N PRO A 139 14.02 6.51 26.68
CA PRO A 139 15.44 6.74 26.92
C PRO A 139 15.64 7.35 28.30
N THR A 140 16.50 6.68 29.10
CA THR A 140 16.92 7.14 30.41
C THR A 140 17.73 8.43 30.26
N VAL A 141 17.19 9.54 30.74
CA VAL A 141 17.91 10.83 30.80
C VAL A 141 18.90 10.78 31.98
N PRO A 142 20.21 10.96 31.75
CA PRO A 142 21.17 11.05 32.87
C PRO A 142 20.94 12.32 33.66
N LYS A 143 20.75 12.17 34.99
CA LYS A 143 20.69 13.31 35.91
C LYS A 143 22.06 13.99 35.96
N LEU A 144 22.11 15.27 35.55
CA LEU A 144 23.26 16.12 35.76
C LEU A 144 23.44 16.30 37.29
N GLY A 145 24.55 15.82 37.80
CA GLY A 145 25.00 16.06 39.16
C GLY A 145 25.35 17.52 39.39
N THR A 146 24.79 18.07 40.43
CA THR A 146 25.13 19.38 40.97
C THR A 146 26.56 19.37 41.49
N VAL A 147 27.43 20.17 40.88
CA VAL A 147 28.78 20.43 41.42
C VAL A 147 28.67 21.62 42.38
N LYS A 148 29.17 21.41 43.59
CA LYS A 148 29.42 22.45 44.57
C LYS A 148 30.59 23.31 44.12
#